data_a60e9d8733a56df645c2fc6d1588a124
#
_entry.id   a60e9d8733a56df645c2fc6d1588a124
#
_cell.length_a   1.000
_cell.length_b   1.000
_cell.length_c   1.000
_cell.angle_alpha   90.00
_cell.angle_beta   90.00
_cell.angle_gamma   90.00
#
_symmetry.space_group_name_H-M   'P 1'
#
loop_
_entity.id
_entity.type
_entity.pdbx_description
1 polymer ?
#
loop_
_entity_poly.entity_id
_entity_poly.type
_entity_poly.pdbx_seq_one_letter_code
_entity_poly.pdbx_strand_id
1 'polypeptide(L)'
;YNRLLSLNVDGFKEKVALRYKELRQDKLSLSALLDRYNSYYRKLAQSGAAKREENRWSKDTDLNGNELNFEQEISYINLWIEARLAYLDQSLLPASTGINNTILDYQAKQYIYNIQGQRLDKIPSQGVYIINGKKYIK
;
A
#
# COMPACT_ATOMS: atom_id res chain seq x y z
N TYR A 1 0.02 -19.38 -15.87
CA TYR A 1 0.23 -19.01 -14.48
C TYR A 1 -0.84 -19.62 -13.55
N ASN A 2 -2.13 -19.42 -13.83
CA ASN A 2 -3.24 -19.97 -13.02
C ASN A 2 -3.17 -21.50 -12.85
N ARG A 3 -2.76 -22.22 -13.91
CA ARG A 3 -2.59 -23.69 -13.85
C ARG A 3 -1.47 -24.10 -12.86
N LEU A 4 -0.36 -23.37 -12.80
CA LEU A 4 0.71 -23.63 -11.83
C LEU A 4 0.23 -23.39 -10.40
N LEU A 5 -0.53 -22.32 -10.18
CA LEU A 5 -1.14 -22.05 -8.89
C LEU A 5 -2.18 -23.10 -8.48
N SER A 6 -3.02 -23.57 -9.42
CA SER A 6 -4.06 -24.57 -9.12
C SER A 6 -3.48 -25.94 -8.78
N LEU A 7 -2.47 -26.38 -9.52
CA LEU A 7 -1.83 -27.68 -9.33
C LEU A 7 -0.85 -27.70 -8.15
N ASN A 8 -0.35 -26.57 -7.74
CA ASN A 8 0.61 -26.40 -6.64
C ASN A 8 1.79 -27.39 -6.65
N VAL A 9 2.32 -27.71 -7.85
CA VAL A 9 3.41 -28.68 -8.02
C VAL A 9 4.62 -28.20 -7.21
N ASP A 10 5.21 -29.10 -6.45
CA ASP A 10 6.39 -28.84 -5.58
C ASP A 10 6.25 -27.66 -4.61
N GLY A 11 5.03 -27.37 -4.16
CA GLY A 11 4.79 -26.26 -3.27
C GLY A 11 4.99 -24.88 -3.93
N PHE A 12 4.58 -24.76 -5.19
CA PHE A 12 4.75 -23.53 -5.96
C PHE A 12 4.10 -22.30 -5.30
N LYS A 13 2.90 -22.47 -4.71
CA LYS A 13 2.21 -21.36 -4.02
C LYS A 13 3.02 -20.87 -2.83
N GLU A 14 3.53 -21.77 -2.03
CA GLU A 14 4.32 -21.47 -0.84
C GLU A 14 5.63 -20.76 -1.20
N LYS A 15 6.29 -21.22 -2.28
CA LYS A 15 7.50 -20.58 -2.81
C LYS A 15 7.21 -19.15 -3.31
N VAL A 16 6.10 -18.95 -3.99
CA VAL A 16 5.66 -17.62 -4.45
C VAL A 16 5.37 -16.71 -3.25
N ALA A 17 4.61 -17.19 -2.27
CA ALA A 17 4.29 -16.43 -1.07
C ALA A 17 5.54 -16.03 -0.28
N LEU A 18 6.47 -16.97 -0.08
CA LEU A 18 7.74 -16.71 0.60
C LEU A 18 8.57 -15.65 -0.13
N ARG A 19 8.73 -15.82 -1.45
CA ARG A 19 9.49 -14.86 -2.27
C ARG A 19 8.84 -13.48 -2.30
N TYR A 20 7.52 -13.43 -2.40
CA TYR A 20 6.79 -12.17 -2.33
C TYR A 20 6.99 -11.49 -0.97
N LYS A 21 6.88 -12.24 0.14
CA LYS A 21 7.11 -11.72 1.50
C LYS A 21 8.52 -11.11 1.66
N GLU A 22 9.56 -11.79 1.16
CA GLU A 22 10.92 -11.26 1.15
C GLU A 22 11.01 -9.93 0.39
N LEU A 23 10.46 -9.89 -0.82
CA LEU A 23 10.49 -8.69 -1.66
C LEU A 23 9.70 -7.53 -1.06
N ARG A 24 8.61 -7.80 -0.33
CA ARG A 24 7.80 -6.80 0.37
C ARG A 24 8.58 -6.09 1.49
N GLN A 25 9.58 -6.72 2.04
CA GLN A 25 10.46 -6.12 3.07
C GLN A 25 11.52 -5.18 2.49
N ASP A 26 11.78 -5.23 1.19
CA ASP A 26 12.82 -4.47 0.51
C ASP A 26 12.29 -3.83 -0.79
N LYS A 27 12.52 -4.47 -1.92
CA LYS A 27 12.30 -3.90 -3.26
C LYS A 27 10.85 -3.60 -3.61
N LEU A 28 9.92 -4.33 -3.04
CA LEU A 28 8.47 -4.11 -3.17
C LEU A 28 7.86 -3.48 -1.93
N SER A 29 8.65 -2.89 -1.02
CA SER A 29 8.09 -2.06 0.03
C SER A 29 7.39 -0.84 -0.59
N LEU A 30 6.34 -0.35 0.06
CA LEU A 30 5.62 0.83 -0.44
C LEU A 30 6.57 2.01 -0.60
N SER A 31 7.40 2.30 0.41
CA SER A 31 8.38 3.39 0.36
C SER A 31 9.35 3.24 -0.81
N ALA A 32 9.94 2.06 -1.02
CA ALA A 32 10.91 1.85 -2.09
C ALA A 32 10.30 2.08 -3.49
N LEU A 33 9.05 1.68 -3.70
CA LEU A 33 8.35 1.90 -4.97
C LEU A 33 7.97 3.37 -5.14
N LEU A 34 7.38 4.01 -4.12
CA LEU A 34 7.01 5.42 -4.17
C LEU A 34 8.25 6.30 -4.38
N ASP A 35 9.33 6.06 -3.65
CA ASP A 35 10.59 6.82 -3.81
C ASP A 35 11.15 6.71 -5.22
N ARG A 36 11.10 5.52 -5.82
CA ARG A 36 11.56 5.30 -7.18
C ARG A 36 10.78 6.14 -8.19
N TYR A 37 9.44 6.02 -8.20
CA TYR A 37 8.60 6.76 -9.15
C TYR A 37 8.65 8.26 -8.90
N ASN A 38 8.54 8.70 -7.65
CA ASN A 38 8.62 10.11 -7.33
C ASN A 38 10.01 10.71 -7.61
N SER A 39 11.10 9.93 -7.54
CA SER A 39 12.43 10.41 -7.91
C SER A 39 12.55 10.70 -9.40
N TYR A 40 11.94 9.87 -10.25
CA TYR A 40 11.89 10.13 -11.70
C TYR A 40 11.05 11.36 -12.01
N TYR A 41 9.88 11.46 -11.41
CA TYR A 41 9.03 12.64 -11.57
C TYR A 41 9.76 13.93 -11.15
N ARG A 42 10.41 13.95 -9.99
CA ARG A 42 11.18 15.12 -9.54
C ARG A 42 12.25 15.54 -10.55
N LYS A 43 12.97 14.58 -11.17
CA LYS A 43 13.95 14.89 -12.22
C LYS A 43 13.32 15.55 -13.44
N LEU A 44 12.17 15.03 -13.89
CA LEU A 44 11.43 15.59 -15.02
C LEU A 44 10.87 16.98 -14.70
N ALA A 45 10.33 17.18 -13.50
CA ALA A 45 9.79 18.45 -13.07
C ALA A 45 10.91 19.50 -12.91
N GLN A 46 12.02 19.16 -12.22
CA GLN A 46 13.15 20.06 -11.97
C GLN A 46 13.86 20.48 -13.27
N SER A 47 13.96 19.59 -14.24
CA SER A 47 14.53 19.91 -15.55
C SER A 47 13.60 20.71 -16.46
N GLY A 48 12.35 20.91 -16.05
CA GLY A 48 11.29 21.52 -16.85
C GLY A 48 10.78 20.63 -17.98
N ALA A 49 11.24 19.37 -18.09
CA ALA A 49 10.84 18.45 -19.14
C ALA A 49 9.35 18.14 -19.07
N ALA A 50 8.83 17.88 -17.88
CA ALA A 50 7.39 17.62 -17.66
C ALA A 50 6.55 18.77 -18.24
N LYS A 51 6.88 20.02 -17.89
CA LYS A 51 6.14 21.19 -18.37
C LYS A 51 6.25 21.41 -19.88
N ARG A 52 7.41 21.12 -20.48
CA ARG A 52 7.57 21.20 -21.95
C ARG A 52 6.70 20.17 -22.65
N GLU A 53 6.61 18.94 -22.13
CA GLU A 53 5.76 17.90 -22.71
C GLU A 53 4.26 18.23 -22.53
N GLU A 54 3.82 18.68 -21.37
CA GLU A 54 2.44 19.15 -21.17
C GLU A 54 2.05 20.26 -22.17
N ASN A 55 2.93 21.23 -22.36
CA ASN A 55 2.68 22.32 -23.32
C ASN A 55 2.68 21.83 -24.77
N ARG A 56 3.55 20.88 -25.11
CA ARG A 56 3.65 20.30 -26.46
C ARG A 56 2.40 19.53 -26.85
N TRP A 57 1.83 18.81 -25.90
CA TRP A 57 0.68 17.92 -26.10
C TRP A 57 -0.61 18.46 -25.45
N SER A 58 -0.68 19.77 -25.24
CA SER A 58 -1.81 20.44 -24.56
C SER A 58 -3.17 20.26 -25.23
N LYS A 59 -3.21 19.75 -26.48
CA LYS A 59 -4.45 19.45 -27.21
C LYS A 59 -4.77 17.97 -27.27
N ASP A 60 -3.87 17.13 -26.79
CA ASP A 60 -4.06 15.70 -26.75
C ASP A 60 -4.55 15.27 -25.36
N THR A 61 -5.22 14.15 -25.34
CA THR A 61 -5.71 13.53 -24.11
C THR A 61 -5.05 12.18 -23.88
N ASP A 62 -4.98 11.76 -22.62
CA ASP A 62 -4.62 10.41 -22.23
C ASP A 62 -5.68 9.39 -22.69
N LEU A 63 -5.46 8.10 -22.41
CA LEU A 63 -6.40 7.02 -22.73
C LEU A 63 -7.78 7.17 -22.06
N ASN A 64 -7.88 8.00 -21.01
CA ASN A 64 -9.13 8.28 -20.28
C ASN A 64 -9.80 9.59 -20.70
N GLY A 65 -9.23 10.30 -21.66
CA GLY A 65 -9.74 11.57 -22.14
C GLY A 65 -9.34 12.80 -21.31
N ASN A 66 -8.37 12.68 -20.40
CA ASN A 66 -7.86 13.79 -19.60
C ASN A 66 -6.66 14.45 -20.29
N GLU A 67 -6.50 15.75 -20.08
CA GLU A 67 -5.29 16.46 -20.51
C GLU A 67 -4.06 15.91 -19.77
N LEU A 68 -2.92 15.86 -20.47
CA LEU A 68 -1.66 15.40 -19.89
C LEU A 68 -1.22 16.31 -18.74
N ASN A 69 -1.14 15.75 -17.53
CA ASN A 69 -0.70 16.44 -16.34
C ASN A 69 0.16 15.49 -15.48
N PHE A 70 1.47 15.70 -15.51
CA PHE A 70 2.41 14.79 -14.83
C PHE A 70 2.25 14.79 -13.30
N GLU A 71 1.77 15.86 -12.70
CA GLU A 71 1.51 15.90 -11.25
C GLU A 71 0.31 15.03 -10.87
N GLN A 72 -0.74 15.05 -11.69
CA GLN A 72 -1.89 14.18 -11.51
C GLN A 72 -1.52 12.71 -11.77
N GLU A 73 -0.74 12.45 -12.81
CA GLU A 73 -0.28 11.11 -13.15
C GLU A 73 0.57 10.48 -12.04
N ILE A 74 1.51 11.22 -11.46
CA ILE A 74 2.30 10.66 -10.36
C ILE A 74 1.46 10.45 -9.10
N SER A 75 0.48 11.29 -8.85
CA SER A 75 -0.47 11.12 -7.75
C SER A 75 -1.32 9.86 -7.95
N TYR A 76 -1.82 9.64 -9.16
CA TYR A 76 -2.54 8.43 -9.53
C TYR A 76 -1.67 7.18 -9.37
N ILE A 77 -0.43 7.20 -9.87
CA ILE A 77 0.52 6.08 -9.74
C ILE A 77 0.77 5.74 -8.27
N ASN A 78 0.94 6.73 -7.41
CA ASN A 78 1.15 6.52 -5.98
C ASN A 78 -0.04 5.78 -5.34
N LEU A 79 -1.26 6.24 -5.59
CA LEU A 79 -2.49 5.60 -5.12
C LEU A 79 -2.67 4.19 -5.69
N TRP A 80 -2.36 4.01 -6.97
CA TRP A 80 -2.45 2.71 -7.63
C TRP A 80 -1.47 1.69 -7.05
N ILE A 81 -0.20 2.09 -6.83
CA ILE A 81 0.82 1.22 -6.22
C ILE A 81 0.35 0.72 -4.85
N GLU A 82 -0.18 1.61 -4.06
CA GLU A 82 -0.68 1.30 -2.73
C GLU A 82 -1.84 0.30 -2.78
N ALA A 83 -2.88 0.59 -3.55
CA ALA A 83 -4.01 -0.30 -3.73
C ALA A 83 -3.58 -1.66 -4.31
N ARG A 84 -2.62 -1.66 -5.25
CA ARG A 84 -2.09 -2.87 -5.85
C ARG A 84 -1.31 -3.74 -4.87
N LEU A 85 -0.49 -3.13 -4.02
CA LEU A 85 0.22 -3.86 -2.98
C LEU A 85 -0.74 -4.46 -1.95
N ALA A 86 -1.76 -3.71 -1.53
CA ALA A 86 -2.79 -4.23 -0.62
C ALA A 86 -3.52 -5.45 -1.23
N TYR A 87 -3.88 -5.38 -2.50
CA TYR A 87 -4.47 -6.53 -3.22
C TYR A 87 -3.54 -7.74 -3.28
N LEU A 88 -2.25 -7.51 -3.57
CA LEU A 88 -1.26 -8.59 -3.67
C LEU A 88 -0.97 -9.22 -2.30
N ASP A 89 -0.92 -8.41 -1.24
CA ASP A 89 -0.76 -8.89 0.14
C ASP A 89 -1.90 -9.84 0.51
N GLN A 90 -3.15 -9.50 0.17
CA GLN A 90 -4.30 -10.37 0.39
C GLN A 90 -4.29 -11.63 -0.48
N SER A 91 -3.79 -11.53 -1.72
CA SER A 91 -3.86 -12.62 -2.70
C SER A 91 -2.72 -13.63 -2.57
N LEU A 92 -1.54 -13.19 -2.18
CA LEU A 92 -0.31 -13.99 -2.20
C LEU A 92 0.16 -14.42 -0.81
N LEU A 93 -0.14 -13.64 0.22
CA LEU A 93 0.21 -14.05 1.58
C LEU A 93 -0.91 -14.90 2.16
N PRO A 94 -0.58 -16.04 2.78
CA PRO A 94 -1.59 -16.85 3.47
C PRO A 94 -2.24 -15.99 4.56
N ALA A 95 -3.56 -16.11 4.70
CA ALA A 95 -4.26 -15.52 5.83
C ALA A 95 -3.59 -16.06 7.10
N SER A 96 -2.88 -15.21 7.83
CA SER A 96 -2.28 -15.65 9.07
C SER A 96 -3.41 -15.88 10.06
N THR A 97 -3.56 -17.13 10.46
CA THR A 97 -4.40 -17.53 11.59
C THR A 97 -3.70 -17.11 12.89
N GLY A 98 -3.70 -15.83 13.18
CA GLY A 98 -3.09 -15.28 14.40
C GLY A 98 -2.68 -13.84 14.19
N ILE A 99 -3.03 -13.00 15.09
CA ILE A 99 -2.80 -11.56 15.24
C ILE A 99 -1.72 -11.03 14.27
N ASN A 100 -2.16 -10.59 13.10
CA ASN A 100 -1.28 -9.96 12.13
C ASN A 100 -0.92 -8.56 12.59
N ASN A 101 0.35 -8.33 12.81
CA ASN A 101 0.92 -7.01 12.63
C ASN A 101 0.75 -6.62 11.15
N THR A 102 -0.40 -6.15 10.80
CA THR A 102 -0.60 -5.43 9.55
C THR A 102 0.23 -4.18 9.67
N ILE A 103 1.36 -4.15 8.98
CA ILE A 103 2.07 -2.90 8.71
C ILE A 103 1.22 -2.17 7.66
N LEU A 104 0.07 -1.71 8.08
CA LEU A 104 -0.66 -0.61 7.49
C LEU A 104 -0.48 0.53 8.49
N ASP A 105 0.69 1.16 8.44
CA ASP A 105 0.89 2.47 9.05
C ASP A 105 0.24 3.51 8.12
N TYR A 106 -1.05 3.31 7.88
CA TYR A 106 -1.95 4.36 7.46
C TYR A 106 -2.43 5.02 8.74
N GLN A 107 -2.57 6.33 8.74
CA GLN A 107 -3.23 7.09 9.81
C GLN A 107 -4.61 6.47 10.11
N ALA A 108 -4.58 5.24 10.60
CA ALA A 108 -5.72 4.53 11.07
C ALA A 108 -6.26 5.36 12.23
N LYS A 109 -7.45 5.87 12.07
CA LYS A 109 -8.23 6.38 13.18
C LYS A 109 -7.97 5.44 14.35
N GLN A 110 -7.29 5.91 15.38
CA GLN A 110 -6.97 5.10 16.56
C GLN A 110 -8.29 4.73 17.22
N TYR A 111 -8.70 3.49 17.01
CA TYR A 111 -9.87 2.98 17.70
C TYR A 111 -9.46 2.43 19.05
N ILE A 112 -10.19 2.85 20.07
CA ILE A 112 -10.01 2.42 21.45
C ILE A 112 -11.07 1.37 21.76
N TYR A 113 -10.67 0.27 22.36
CA TYR A 113 -11.58 -0.80 22.76
C TYR A 113 -11.42 -1.13 24.24
N ASN A 114 -12.49 -1.53 24.90
CA ASN A 114 -12.41 -2.15 26.23
C ASN A 114 -12.01 -3.64 26.10
N ILE A 115 -11.83 -4.31 27.23
CA ILE A 115 -11.46 -5.74 27.26
C ILE A 115 -12.58 -6.68 26.73
N GLN A 116 -13.82 -6.19 26.64
CA GLN A 116 -14.93 -6.92 26.04
C GLN A 116 -15.03 -6.73 24.51
N GLY A 117 -14.09 -5.96 23.90
CA GLY A 117 -14.09 -5.71 22.47
C GLY A 117 -15.04 -4.59 22.01
N GLN A 118 -15.66 -3.87 22.92
CA GLN A 118 -16.53 -2.74 22.60
C GLN A 118 -15.68 -1.51 22.32
N ARG A 119 -16.03 -0.78 21.26
CA ARG A 119 -15.36 0.47 20.88
C ARG A 119 -15.69 1.58 21.86
N LEU A 120 -14.67 2.31 22.27
CA LEU A 120 -14.77 3.48 23.12
C LEU A 120 -14.49 4.75 22.31
N ASP A 121 -15.24 5.82 22.57
CA ASP A 121 -15.05 7.11 21.91
C ASP A 121 -13.88 7.92 22.48
N LYS A 122 -13.43 7.59 23.69
CA LYS A 122 -12.31 8.22 24.38
C LYS A 122 -11.61 7.25 25.32
N ILE A 123 -10.35 7.56 25.66
CA ILE A 123 -9.56 6.79 26.62
C ILE A 123 -10.27 6.86 28.00
N PRO A 124 -10.57 5.70 28.63
CA PRO A 124 -11.20 5.68 29.94
C PRO A 124 -10.28 6.30 31.00
N SER A 125 -10.87 6.90 32.01
CA SER A 125 -10.14 7.50 33.14
C SER A 125 -9.43 6.46 34.02
N GLN A 126 -9.99 5.25 34.10
CA GLN A 126 -9.44 4.11 34.83
C GLN A 126 -9.77 2.81 34.07
N GLY A 127 -8.92 1.79 34.22
CA GLY A 127 -9.17 0.45 33.72
C GLY A 127 -8.25 0.04 32.56
N VAL A 128 -8.64 -1.06 31.92
CA VAL A 128 -7.87 -1.67 30.83
C VAL A 128 -8.51 -1.33 29.49
N TYR A 129 -7.70 -0.88 28.55
CA TYR A 129 -8.14 -0.60 27.19
C TYR A 129 -7.11 -1.03 26.16
N ILE A 130 -7.52 -1.15 24.91
CA ILE A 130 -6.71 -1.62 23.80
C ILE A 130 -6.70 -0.54 22.72
N ILE A 131 -5.50 -0.12 22.27
CA ILE A 131 -5.30 0.75 21.12
C ILE A 131 -4.34 0.05 20.17
N ASN A 132 -4.71 -0.07 18.88
CA ASN A 132 -3.88 -0.69 17.85
C ASN A 132 -3.36 -2.07 18.26
N GLY A 133 -4.19 -2.88 18.90
CA GLY A 133 -3.84 -4.22 19.36
C GLY A 133 -2.93 -4.28 20.60
N LYS A 134 -2.54 -3.13 21.18
CA LYS A 134 -1.74 -3.07 22.42
C LYS A 134 -2.62 -2.75 23.61
N LYS A 135 -2.39 -3.47 24.71
CA LYS A 135 -3.09 -3.31 25.97
C LYS A 135 -2.45 -2.20 26.82
N TYR A 136 -3.29 -1.34 27.35
CA TYR A 136 -2.91 -0.26 28.26
C TYR A 136 -3.72 -0.37 29.57
N ILE A 137 -3.13 0.05 30.66
CA ILE A 137 -3.75 0.10 31.98
C ILE A 137 -3.62 1.54 32.49
N LYS A 138 -4.72 2.09 33.00
CA LYS A 138 -4.73 3.44 33.58
C LYS A 138 -5.39 3.43 34.94
#